data_074d1390ba316e8ff25c081c7105d02d
#
_entry.id   074d1390ba316e8ff25c081c7105d02d
#
_cell.length_a   1.000
_cell.length_b   1.000
_cell.length_c   1.000
_cell.angle_alpha   90.00
_cell.angle_beta   90.00
_cell.angle_gamma   90.00
#
_symmetry.space_group_name_H-M   'P 1'
#
loop_
_entity.id
_entity.type
_entity.pdbx_description
1 polymer ?
#
loop_
_entity_poly.entity_id
_entity_poly.type
_entity_poly.pdbx_seq_one_letter_code
_entity_poly.pdbx_strand_id
1 'polypeptide(L)'
;EVGDTVKVGQKIGEAAGFISAPVHSSVSGTVVAVEPRMHGTRGSEVMAVVIESDGKNTLHESVQPHKTLDELTPDEIIEIVKEAGIVGMGGAGFPTCVKLKPAKPVDTILLNGCECEPYLTADHKVLLEFADDIIFGLKAILKTTGAEKGIIVIEDNKQDAIELMQEKVANIGDMEVFVARTKYPQGAEKTLIKRVMGRKVPSGGLP
;
A
#
# COMPACT_ATOMS: atom_id res chain seq x y z
N GLU A 1 -21.47 -17.18 4.95
CA GLU A 1 -22.64 -17.18 5.86
C GLU A 1 -22.22 -17.65 7.25
N VAL A 2 -23.14 -17.52 8.24
CA VAL A 2 -22.88 -18.08 9.58
C VAL A 2 -22.78 -19.60 9.46
N GLY A 3 -21.73 -20.19 10.05
CA GLY A 3 -21.42 -21.61 9.97
C GLY A 3 -20.39 -21.98 8.90
N ASP A 4 -20.07 -21.07 7.98
CA ASP A 4 -19.06 -21.32 6.97
C ASP A 4 -17.66 -21.40 7.57
N THR A 5 -16.84 -22.34 7.09
CA THR A 5 -15.43 -22.39 7.40
C THR A 5 -14.67 -21.53 6.40
N VAL A 6 -13.79 -20.67 6.92
CA VAL A 6 -12.95 -19.75 6.12
C VAL A 6 -11.48 -19.98 6.39
N LYS A 7 -10.64 -19.61 5.43
CA LYS A 7 -9.17 -19.69 5.50
C LYS A 7 -8.54 -18.30 5.34
N VAL A 8 -7.30 -18.15 5.78
CA VAL A 8 -6.53 -16.90 5.64
C VAL A 8 -6.41 -16.52 4.15
N GLY A 9 -6.72 -15.28 3.82
CA GLY A 9 -6.69 -14.77 2.45
C GLY A 9 -7.93 -15.13 1.60
N GLN A 10 -8.89 -15.87 2.15
CA GLN A 10 -10.15 -16.13 1.47
C GLN A 10 -10.98 -14.85 1.39
N LYS A 11 -11.45 -14.50 0.20
CA LYS A 11 -12.35 -13.36 0.01
C LYS A 11 -13.70 -13.62 0.69
N ILE A 12 -14.09 -12.76 1.61
CA ILE A 12 -15.32 -12.85 2.41
C ILE A 12 -16.26 -11.67 2.19
N GLY A 13 -15.81 -10.65 1.44
CA GLY A 13 -16.63 -9.51 1.05
C GLY A 13 -16.21 -8.99 -0.32
N GLU A 14 -17.19 -8.70 -1.16
CA GLU A 14 -17.00 -8.13 -2.49
C GLU A 14 -16.87 -6.60 -2.44
N ALA A 15 -16.16 -6.02 -3.41
CA ALA A 15 -16.13 -4.59 -3.60
C ALA A 15 -17.53 -4.07 -3.99
N ALA A 16 -18.02 -3.05 -3.28
CA ALA A 16 -19.36 -2.51 -3.50
C ALA A 16 -19.45 -1.52 -4.69
N GLY A 17 -18.32 -1.15 -5.29
CA GLY A 17 -18.29 -0.19 -6.40
C GLY A 17 -16.87 0.15 -6.86
N PHE A 18 -16.73 1.20 -7.68
CA PHE A 18 -15.43 1.58 -8.27
C PHE A 18 -14.39 2.00 -7.21
N ILE A 19 -14.80 2.82 -6.23
CA ILE A 19 -13.93 3.19 -5.09
C ILE A 19 -14.29 2.28 -3.91
N SER A 20 -13.87 1.04 -4.00
CA SER A 20 -14.06 0.01 -3.00
C SER A 20 -13.01 -1.06 -3.20
N ALA A 21 -12.86 -1.95 -2.21
CA ALA A 21 -11.95 -3.08 -2.28
C ALA A 21 -12.60 -4.31 -1.66
N PRO A 22 -12.29 -5.51 -2.14
CA PRO A 22 -12.73 -6.74 -1.50
C PRO A 22 -12.11 -6.89 -0.11
N VAL A 23 -12.76 -7.65 0.75
CA VAL A 23 -12.30 -7.96 2.12
C VAL A 23 -11.97 -9.43 2.21
N HIS A 24 -10.83 -9.74 2.80
CA HIS A 24 -10.34 -11.11 2.98
C HIS A 24 -10.28 -11.47 4.45
N SER A 25 -10.45 -12.75 4.75
CA SER A 25 -10.27 -13.27 6.10
C SER A 25 -8.79 -13.19 6.52
N SER A 26 -8.54 -12.61 7.67
CA SER A 26 -7.20 -12.54 8.28
C SER A 26 -6.84 -13.77 9.11
N VAL A 27 -7.80 -14.65 9.36
CA VAL A 27 -7.63 -15.88 10.15
C VAL A 27 -8.32 -17.06 9.48
N SER A 28 -7.96 -18.28 9.85
CA SER A 28 -8.77 -19.47 9.56
C SER A 28 -9.70 -19.77 10.74
N GLY A 29 -10.90 -20.29 10.43
CA GLY A 29 -11.89 -20.59 11.46
C GLY A 29 -13.32 -20.66 10.92
N THR A 30 -14.29 -20.47 11.81
CA THR A 30 -15.71 -20.55 11.48
C THR A 30 -16.39 -19.19 11.63
N VAL A 31 -17.20 -18.80 10.67
CA VAL A 31 -18.04 -17.60 10.76
C VAL A 31 -19.14 -17.81 11.80
N VAL A 32 -19.10 -17.05 12.88
CA VAL A 32 -20.07 -17.17 13.99
C VAL A 32 -21.15 -16.10 13.96
N ALA A 33 -20.89 -14.96 13.28
CA ALA A 33 -21.91 -13.93 13.06
C ALA A 33 -21.61 -13.07 11.83
N VAL A 34 -22.67 -12.51 11.24
CA VAL A 34 -22.62 -11.45 10.23
C VAL A 34 -23.60 -10.38 10.69
N GLU A 35 -23.07 -9.31 11.29
CA GLU A 35 -23.89 -8.34 12.01
C GLU A 35 -23.21 -6.96 12.07
N PRO A 36 -23.96 -5.88 12.35
CA PRO A 36 -23.38 -4.58 12.60
C PRO A 36 -22.46 -4.59 13.83
N ARG A 37 -21.24 -4.05 13.66
CA ARG A 37 -20.26 -3.84 14.75
C ARG A 37 -19.68 -2.44 14.68
N MET A 38 -19.35 -1.90 15.84
CA MET A 38 -18.70 -0.59 15.93
C MET A 38 -17.36 -0.61 15.22
N HIS A 39 -17.18 0.27 14.22
CA HIS A 39 -15.92 0.44 13.55
C HIS A 39 -15.00 1.37 14.35
N GLY A 40 -13.79 0.88 14.66
CA GLY A 40 -12.87 1.54 15.59
C GLY A 40 -12.49 2.99 15.23
N THR A 41 -12.46 3.33 13.95
CA THR A 41 -12.06 4.67 13.49
C THR A 41 -13.23 5.54 13.01
N ARG A 42 -14.36 4.94 12.60
CA ARG A 42 -15.52 5.70 12.08
C ARG A 42 -16.48 6.19 13.15
N GLY A 43 -16.46 5.56 14.34
CA GLY A 43 -17.44 5.85 15.40
C GLY A 43 -18.89 5.50 15.01
N SER A 44 -19.08 4.67 14.00
CA SER A 44 -20.39 4.18 13.54
C SER A 44 -20.34 2.66 13.33
N GLU A 45 -21.50 2.03 13.35
CA GLU A 45 -21.59 0.60 13.04
C GLU A 45 -21.41 0.34 11.55
N VAL A 46 -20.72 -0.74 11.24
CA VAL A 46 -20.56 -1.29 9.89
C VAL A 46 -20.86 -2.79 9.92
N MET A 47 -21.34 -3.32 8.80
CA MET A 47 -21.51 -4.77 8.66
C MET A 47 -20.16 -5.47 8.82
N ALA A 48 -20.08 -6.43 9.72
CA ALA A 48 -18.86 -7.17 10.03
C ALA A 48 -19.11 -8.68 9.95
N VAL A 49 -18.11 -9.41 9.48
CA VAL A 49 -18.05 -10.87 9.55
C VAL A 49 -17.23 -11.24 10.77
N VAL A 50 -17.84 -11.91 11.74
CA VAL A 50 -17.20 -12.35 12.98
C VAL A 50 -16.74 -13.79 12.81
N ILE A 51 -15.46 -14.04 12.97
CA ILE A 51 -14.83 -15.35 12.76
C ILE A 51 -14.24 -15.82 14.08
N GLU A 52 -14.65 -16.99 14.53
CA GLU A 52 -13.98 -17.72 15.61
C GLU A 52 -12.77 -18.43 15.03
N SER A 53 -11.56 -17.94 15.40
CA SER A 53 -10.31 -18.50 14.87
C SER A 53 -10.05 -19.90 15.41
N ASP A 54 -9.60 -20.80 14.53
CA ASP A 54 -9.12 -22.14 14.91
C ASP A 54 -7.64 -22.17 15.34
N GLY A 55 -6.96 -21.02 15.29
CA GLY A 55 -5.55 -20.86 15.64
C GLY A 55 -4.56 -21.47 14.66
N LYS A 56 -5.00 -22.08 13.56
CA LYS A 56 -4.13 -22.81 12.62
C LYS A 56 -3.57 -21.91 11.52
N ASN A 57 -4.22 -20.78 11.23
CA ASN A 57 -3.86 -19.86 10.14
C ASN A 57 -3.69 -20.55 8.78
N THR A 58 -4.57 -21.52 8.48
CA THR A 58 -4.54 -22.26 7.23
C THR A 58 -4.80 -21.33 6.06
N LEU A 59 -3.88 -21.28 5.09
CA LEU A 59 -4.00 -20.44 3.90
C LEU A 59 -5.08 -20.98 2.94
N HIS A 60 -5.80 -20.05 2.32
CA HIS A 60 -6.74 -20.36 1.25
C HIS A 60 -5.98 -20.71 -0.05
N GLU A 61 -6.57 -21.57 -0.88
CA GLU A 61 -5.94 -22.05 -2.11
C GLU A 61 -5.70 -20.95 -3.15
N SER A 62 -6.41 -19.82 -3.05
CA SER A 62 -6.17 -18.64 -3.89
C SER A 62 -4.89 -17.87 -3.53
N VAL A 63 -4.33 -18.13 -2.34
CA VAL A 63 -3.08 -17.49 -1.92
C VAL A 63 -1.92 -18.29 -2.52
N GLN A 64 -1.61 -17.99 -3.78
CA GLN A 64 -0.55 -18.64 -4.54
C GLN A 64 0.44 -17.59 -5.04
N PRO A 65 1.73 -17.94 -5.21
CA PRO A 65 2.68 -17.09 -5.89
C PRO A 65 2.19 -16.78 -7.30
N HIS A 66 2.26 -15.52 -7.69
CA HIS A 66 1.99 -15.10 -9.06
C HIS A 66 3.23 -15.34 -9.95
N LYS A 67 3.07 -15.10 -11.25
CA LYS A 67 4.19 -14.97 -12.18
C LYS A 67 5.16 -13.87 -11.70
N THR A 68 6.38 -13.90 -12.21
CA THR A 68 7.33 -12.82 -11.94
C THR A 68 6.80 -11.48 -12.48
N LEU A 69 7.28 -10.38 -11.91
CA LEU A 69 6.85 -9.04 -12.35
C LEU A 69 7.09 -8.82 -13.85
N ASP A 70 8.15 -9.42 -14.42
CA ASP A 70 8.50 -9.28 -15.84
C ASP A 70 7.50 -9.97 -16.76
N GLU A 71 6.90 -11.07 -16.32
CA GLU A 71 5.91 -11.85 -17.07
C GLU A 71 4.49 -11.27 -17.01
N LEU A 72 4.23 -10.34 -16.10
CA LEU A 72 2.92 -9.73 -15.89
C LEU A 72 2.80 -8.45 -16.75
N THR A 73 1.67 -8.27 -17.40
CA THR A 73 1.30 -7.00 -18.03
C THR A 73 0.85 -5.98 -16.97
N PRO A 74 0.87 -4.67 -17.27
CA PRO A 74 0.33 -3.63 -16.38
C PRO A 74 -1.11 -3.90 -15.91
N ASP A 75 -2.00 -4.32 -16.82
CA ASP A 75 -3.40 -4.60 -16.47
C ASP A 75 -3.53 -5.84 -15.57
N GLU A 76 -2.71 -6.88 -15.76
CA GLU A 76 -2.66 -8.05 -14.86
C GLU A 76 -2.21 -7.65 -13.44
N ILE A 77 -1.20 -6.78 -13.32
CA ILE A 77 -0.74 -6.28 -12.02
C ILE A 77 -1.85 -5.48 -11.32
N ILE A 78 -2.53 -4.61 -12.06
CA ILE A 78 -3.65 -3.82 -11.52
C ILE A 78 -4.77 -4.73 -11.01
N GLU A 79 -5.12 -5.78 -11.75
CA GLU A 79 -6.15 -6.72 -11.35
C GLU A 79 -5.73 -7.54 -10.12
N ILE A 80 -4.46 -7.97 -10.04
CA ILE A 80 -3.91 -8.64 -8.83
C ILE A 80 -4.03 -7.72 -7.62
N VAL A 81 -3.62 -6.46 -7.73
CA VAL A 81 -3.70 -5.48 -6.64
C VAL A 81 -5.15 -5.22 -6.22
N LYS A 82 -6.07 -5.17 -7.18
CA LYS A 82 -7.49 -4.99 -6.94
C LYS A 82 -8.09 -6.20 -6.21
N GLU A 83 -7.88 -7.41 -6.74
CA GLU A 83 -8.38 -8.64 -6.14
C GLU A 83 -7.75 -8.94 -4.77
N ALA A 84 -6.52 -8.52 -4.55
CA ALA A 84 -5.88 -8.60 -3.23
C ALA A 84 -6.44 -7.59 -2.21
N GLY A 85 -7.30 -6.65 -2.64
CA GLY A 85 -7.91 -5.66 -1.76
C GLY A 85 -6.95 -4.64 -1.18
N ILE A 86 -5.84 -4.33 -1.89
CA ILE A 86 -4.81 -3.42 -1.39
C ILE A 86 -5.31 -1.98 -1.39
N VAL A 87 -5.26 -1.35 -0.23
CA VAL A 87 -5.70 0.03 0.01
C VAL A 87 -4.66 0.82 0.78
N GLY A 88 -4.75 2.14 0.77
CA GLY A 88 -3.88 3.03 1.54
C GLY A 88 -4.17 2.96 3.04
N MET A 89 -3.45 2.13 3.79
CA MET A 89 -3.72 1.83 5.20
C MET A 89 -3.45 2.99 6.16
N GLY A 90 -2.45 3.83 5.88
CA GLY A 90 -2.11 5.01 6.72
C GLY A 90 -2.93 6.27 6.42
N GLY A 91 -3.93 6.19 5.56
CA GLY A 91 -4.71 7.34 5.11
C GLY A 91 -6.21 7.05 4.99
N ALA A 92 -6.79 7.46 3.86
CA ALA A 92 -8.23 7.36 3.62
C ALA A 92 -8.73 5.95 3.23
N GLY A 93 -7.90 4.93 3.22
CA GLY A 93 -8.27 3.60 2.73
C GLY A 93 -8.57 3.57 1.23
N PHE A 94 -7.96 4.46 0.46
CA PHE A 94 -8.22 4.57 -0.98
C PHE A 94 -7.67 3.36 -1.74
N PRO A 95 -8.43 2.74 -2.66
CA PRO A 95 -8.00 1.57 -3.40
C PRO A 95 -6.76 1.84 -4.25
N THR A 96 -5.69 1.06 -4.03
CA THR A 96 -4.42 1.25 -4.73
C THR A 96 -4.56 0.99 -6.24
N CYS A 97 -5.37 0.03 -6.65
CA CYS A 97 -5.63 -0.26 -8.07
C CYS A 97 -6.12 0.96 -8.87
N VAL A 98 -6.86 1.87 -8.23
CA VAL A 98 -7.33 3.12 -8.87
C VAL A 98 -6.16 4.09 -9.08
N LYS A 99 -5.22 4.17 -8.13
CA LYS A 99 -4.00 5.00 -8.27
C LYS A 99 -3.06 4.48 -9.36
N LEU A 100 -3.02 3.17 -9.58
CA LEU A 100 -2.16 2.55 -10.58
C LEU A 100 -2.62 2.80 -12.03
N LYS A 101 -3.83 3.35 -12.23
CA LYS A 101 -4.38 3.70 -13.54
C LYS A 101 -4.69 5.20 -13.62
N PRO A 102 -3.67 6.07 -13.57
CA PRO A 102 -3.87 7.51 -13.60
C PRO A 102 -4.51 7.96 -14.91
N ALA A 103 -5.43 8.95 -14.84
CA ALA A 103 -6.11 9.48 -16.03
C ALA A 103 -5.19 10.32 -16.93
N LYS A 104 -4.03 10.72 -16.43
CA LYS A 104 -3.00 11.49 -17.16
C LYS A 104 -1.66 10.80 -17.03
N PRO A 105 -0.76 10.94 -18.02
CA PRO A 105 0.60 10.43 -17.91
C PRO A 105 1.30 10.96 -16.67
N VAL A 106 2.02 10.07 -15.99
CA VAL A 106 2.84 10.35 -14.81
C VAL A 106 4.28 10.09 -15.18
N ASP A 107 5.17 11.04 -14.90
CA ASP A 107 6.60 10.91 -15.20
C ASP A 107 7.43 10.39 -14.01
N THR A 108 6.96 10.64 -12.78
CA THR A 108 7.71 10.32 -11.56
C THR A 108 6.78 9.81 -10.47
N ILE A 109 7.21 8.76 -9.80
CA ILE A 109 6.57 8.24 -8.59
C ILE A 109 7.38 8.68 -7.36
N LEU A 110 6.72 9.28 -6.40
CA LEU A 110 7.31 9.55 -5.08
C LEU A 110 6.81 8.50 -4.08
N LEU A 111 7.72 7.65 -3.60
CA LEU A 111 7.45 6.77 -2.48
C LEU A 111 7.71 7.55 -1.19
N ASN A 112 6.64 7.79 -0.44
CA ASN A 112 6.68 8.61 0.75
C ASN A 112 7.09 7.80 1.98
N GLY A 113 8.38 7.84 2.31
CA GLY A 113 8.94 7.29 3.54
C GLY A 113 9.19 8.36 4.63
N CYS A 114 8.55 9.54 4.52
CA CYS A 114 8.63 10.60 5.51
C CYS A 114 7.64 10.36 6.64
N GLU A 115 8.12 9.80 7.74
CA GLU A 115 7.36 9.54 8.95
C GLU A 115 7.53 10.69 9.94
N CYS A 116 6.76 11.77 9.73
CA CYS A 116 6.91 13.01 10.47
C CYS A 116 6.07 13.10 11.76
N GLU A 117 5.19 12.14 12.03
CA GLU A 117 4.40 12.11 13.26
C GLU A 117 5.27 11.72 14.46
N PRO A 118 5.20 12.49 15.58
CA PRO A 118 5.97 12.17 16.77
C PRO A 118 5.67 10.78 17.32
N TYR A 119 6.71 10.07 17.74
CA TYR A 119 6.65 8.72 18.32
C TYR A 119 6.20 7.59 17.38
N LEU A 120 5.90 7.86 16.11
CA LEU A 120 5.71 6.82 15.11
C LEU A 120 7.05 6.32 14.57
N THR A 121 7.17 5.01 14.40
CA THR A 121 8.34 4.31 13.86
C THR A 121 7.95 3.14 12.97
N ALA A 122 6.69 3.09 12.54
CA ALA A 122 6.18 2.00 11.71
C ALA A 122 6.83 1.98 10.33
N ASP A 123 6.84 3.13 9.64
CA ASP A 123 7.42 3.25 8.30
C ASP A 123 8.95 3.06 8.34
N HIS A 124 9.63 3.57 9.38
CA HIS A 124 11.05 3.33 9.60
C HIS A 124 11.36 1.82 9.70
N LYS A 125 10.56 1.06 10.47
CA LYS A 125 10.71 -0.38 10.58
C LYS A 125 10.42 -1.11 9.27
N VAL A 126 9.40 -0.70 8.55
CA VAL A 126 9.09 -1.26 7.23
C VAL A 126 10.22 -1.02 6.23
N LEU A 127 10.83 0.18 6.23
CA LEU A 127 12.00 0.47 5.39
C LEU A 127 13.19 -0.44 5.70
N LEU A 128 13.43 -0.77 6.97
CA LEU A 128 14.54 -1.63 7.39
C LEU A 128 14.28 -3.13 7.17
N GLU A 129 13.08 -3.59 7.50
CA GLU A 129 12.76 -5.03 7.54
C GLU A 129 12.25 -5.56 6.20
N PHE A 130 11.63 -4.69 5.36
CA PHE A 130 10.98 -5.05 4.09
C PHE A 130 11.51 -4.24 2.91
N ALA A 131 12.80 -3.86 2.93
CA ALA A 131 13.41 -3.03 1.88
C ALA A 131 13.26 -3.62 0.47
N ASP A 132 13.44 -4.93 0.31
CA ASP A 132 13.32 -5.61 -0.98
C ASP A 132 11.87 -5.62 -1.49
N ASP A 133 10.90 -5.80 -0.59
CA ASP A 133 9.46 -5.76 -0.92
C ASP A 133 9.02 -4.34 -1.33
N ILE A 134 9.57 -3.31 -0.68
CA ILE A 134 9.34 -1.91 -1.04
C ILE A 134 9.83 -1.62 -2.46
N ILE A 135 11.05 -2.06 -2.78
CA ILE A 135 11.63 -1.88 -4.12
C ILE A 135 10.83 -2.67 -5.16
N PHE A 136 10.42 -3.90 -4.85
CA PHE A 136 9.56 -4.70 -5.71
C PHE A 136 8.22 -3.99 -5.97
N GLY A 137 7.59 -3.46 -4.91
CA GLY A 137 6.35 -2.69 -5.02
C GLY A 137 6.51 -1.44 -5.88
N LEU A 138 7.62 -0.70 -5.71
CA LEU A 138 7.91 0.49 -6.54
C LEU A 138 8.12 0.12 -8.01
N LYS A 139 8.81 -0.99 -8.32
CA LYS A 139 8.92 -1.52 -9.70
C LYS A 139 7.55 -1.84 -10.30
N ALA A 140 6.67 -2.46 -9.53
CA ALA A 140 5.31 -2.75 -9.98
C ALA A 140 4.53 -1.47 -10.29
N ILE A 141 4.66 -0.44 -9.45
CA ILE A 141 4.04 0.88 -9.66
C ILE A 141 4.59 1.55 -10.92
N LEU A 142 5.91 1.59 -11.11
CA LEU A 142 6.52 2.15 -12.31
C LEU A 142 6.03 1.44 -13.57
N LYS A 143 6.00 0.10 -13.55
CA LYS A 143 5.52 -0.71 -14.68
C LYS A 143 4.05 -0.44 -15.01
N THR A 144 3.19 -0.27 -14.02
CA THR A 144 1.75 -0.05 -14.23
C THR A 144 1.43 1.36 -14.68
N THR A 145 2.12 2.36 -14.15
CA THR A 145 1.88 3.78 -14.45
C THR A 145 2.62 4.26 -15.71
N GLY A 146 3.66 3.54 -16.11
CA GLY A 146 4.57 3.96 -17.19
C GLY A 146 5.49 5.12 -16.79
N ALA A 147 5.61 5.41 -15.50
CA ALA A 147 6.51 6.46 -14.99
C ALA A 147 7.97 6.05 -15.19
N GLU A 148 8.79 7.03 -15.57
CA GLU A 148 10.21 6.82 -15.90
C GLU A 148 11.12 6.78 -14.67
N LYS A 149 10.64 7.32 -13.54
CA LYS A 149 11.46 7.48 -12.34
C LYS A 149 10.69 7.22 -11.03
N GLY A 150 11.33 6.48 -10.12
CA GLY A 150 10.90 6.28 -8.75
C GLY A 150 11.83 6.99 -7.77
N ILE A 151 11.30 7.81 -6.86
CA ILE A 151 12.07 8.51 -5.83
C ILE A 151 11.57 8.09 -4.46
N ILE A 152 12.42 7.43 -3.69
CA ILE A 152 12.14 7.05 -2.30
C ILE A 152 12.55 8.21 -1.40
N VAL A 153 11.60 8.84 -0.73
CA VAL A 153 11.86 10.02 0.10
C VAL A 153 11.88 9.63 1.56
N ILE A 154 13.03 9.87 2.24
CA ILE A 154 13.24 9.50 3.64
C ILE A 154 13.74 10.73 4.39
N GLU A 155 13.32 10.94 5.63
CA GLU A 155 13.78 12.05 6.45
C GLU A 155 15.20 11.82 7.01
N ASP A 156 15.98 12.90 7.14
CA ASP A 156 17.38 12.87 7.55
C ASP A 156 17.65 12.35 8.98
N ASN A 157 16.61 12.11 9.77
CA ASN A 157 16.71 11.46 11.07
C ASN A 157 16.66 9.91 11.02
N LYS A 158 16.61 9.30 9.83
CA LYS A 158 16.54 7.86 9.59
C LYS A 158 17.78 7.38 8.81
N GLN A 159 18.98 7.61 9.35
CA GLN A 159 20.24 7.36 8.63
C GLN A 159 20.41 5.89 8.21
N ASP A 160 20.08 4.95 9.09
CA ASP A 160 20.12 3.52 8.84
C ASP A 160 19.23 3.09 7.65
N ALA A 161 18.01 3.63 7.58
CA ALA A 161 17.11 3.38 6.46
C ALA A 161 17.59 4.05 5.16
N ILE A 162 18.18 5.25 5.25
CA ILE A 162 18.76 5.96 4.10
C ILE A 162 19.90 5.13 3.51
N GLU A 163 20.87 4.72 4.34
CA GLU A 163 22.02 3.91 3.91
C GLU A 163 21.58 2.60 3.26
N LEU A 164 20.67 1.86 3.91
CA LEU A 164 20.14 0.62 3.38
C LEU A 164 19.45 0.81 2.02
N MET A 165 18.55 1.79 1.92
CA MET A 165 17.81 2.02 0.68
C MET A 165 18.69 2.55 -0.44
N GLN A 166 19.71 3.37 -0.15
CA GLN A 166 20.70 3.82 -1.12
C GLN A 166 21.52 2.64 -1.66
N GLU A 167 21.97 1.73 -0.80
CA GLU A 167 22.66 0.51 -1.21
C GLU A 167 21.78 -0.34 -2.14
N LYS A 168 20.53 -0.56 -1.74
CA LYS A 168 19.56 -1.38 -2.50
C LYS A 168 19.25 -0.83 -3.89
N VAL A 169 19.17 0.50 -4.05
CA VAL A 169 18.87 1.11 -5.36
C VAL A 169 20.10 1.46 -6.18
N ALA A 170 21.31 1.32 -5.66
CA ALA A 170 22.55 1.76 -6.30
C ALA A 170 22.75 1.29 -7.75
N ASN A 171 22.22 0.10 -8.08
CA ASN A 171 22.31 -0.51 -9.41
C ASN A 171 20.98 -0.51 -10.17
N ILE A 172 19.99 0.26 -9.70
CA ILE A 172 18.66 0.38 -10.31
C ILE A 172 18.56 1.77 -10.95
N GLY A 173 18.67 1.83 -12.29
CA GLY A 173 18.85 3.10 -13.01
C GLY A 173 17.66 4.05 -12.97
N ASP A 174 16.46 3.56 -12.69
CA ASP A 174 15.21 4.31 -12.64
C ASP A 174 14.75 4.64 -11.20
N MET A 175 15.58 4.37 -10.20
CA MET A 175 15.27 4.64 -8.78
C MET A 175 16.37 5.42 -8.09
N GLU A 176 15.97 6.31 -7.17
CA GLU A 176 16.90 7.03 -6.30
C GLU A 176 16.30 7.28 -4.91
N VAL A 177 17.16 7.56 -3.95
CA VAL A 177 16.76 8.00 -2.60
C VAL A 177 16.97 9.50 -2.48
N PHE A 178 15.92 10.22 -2.09
CA PHE A 178 15.97 11.64 -1.76
C PHE A 178 15.90 11.82 -0.24
N VAL A 179 16.93 12.45 0.34
CA VAL A 179 16.96 12.74 1.77
C VAL A 179 16.26 14.08 2.04
N ALA A 180 15.14 14.02 2.74
CA ALA A 180 14.36 15.18 3.12
C ALA A 180 14.73 15.64 4.53
N ARG A 181 14.71 16.96 4.77
CA ARG A 181 14.92 17.49 6.12
C ARG A 181 13.74 17.11 7.02
N THR A 182 14.04 16.59 8.20
CA THR A 182 13.03 16.29 9.22
C THR A 182 12.30 17.56 9.66
N LYS A 183 10.99 17.58 9.46
CA LYS A 183 10.09 18.63 9.92
C LYS A 183 8.63 18.18 9.78
N TYR A 184 7.75 18.71 10.60
CA TYR A 184 6.31 18.52 10.45
C TYR A 184 5.71 19.64 9.56
N PRO A 185 4.85 19.33 8.58
CA PRO A 185 4.46 18.02 8.02
C PRO A 185 5.22 17.68 6.73
N GLN A 186 6.42 17.12 6.83
CA GLN A 186 7.24 16.79 5.64
C GLN A 186 6.58 15.73 4.76
N GLY A 187 5.92 14.74 5.36
CA GLY A 187 5.22 13.65 4.66
C GLY A 187 3.88 14.04 4.06
N ALA A 188 3.39 15.28 4.26
CA ALA A 188 2.18 15.73 3.58
C ALA A 188 2.41 15.75 2.06
N GLU A 189 1.60 15.02 1.28
CA GLU A 189 1.81 14.74 -0.15
C GLU A 189 2.13 15.99 -0.97
N LYS A 190 1.35 17.06 -0.82
CA LYS A 190 1.57 18.33 -1.56
C LYS A 190 2.87 19.04 -1.14
N THR A 191 3.25 18.93 0.13
CA THR A 191 4.51 19.46 0.65
C THR A 191 5.68 18.67 0.08
N LEU A 192 5.57 17.35 0.06
CA LEU A 192 6.57 16.44 -0.46
C LEU A 192 6.84 16.69 -1.94
N ILE A 193 5.80 16.72 -2.76
CA ILE A 193 5.88 17.03 -4.20
C ILE A 193 6.61 18.36 -4.42
N LYS A 194 6.23 19.40 -3.68
CA LYS A 194 6.89 20.72 -3.79
C LYS A 194 8.35 20.64 -3.40
N ARG A 195 8.69 19.88 -2.37
CA ARG A 195 10.08 19.74 -1.87
C ARG A 195 10.96 18.99 -2.84
N VAL A 196 10.50 17.86 -3.36
CA VAL A 196 11.29 16.96 -4.20
C VAL A 196 11.32 17.44 -5.66
N MET A 197 10.15 17.77 -6.21
CA MET A 197 9.97 18.07 -7.63
C MET A 197 9.99 19.58 -7.95
N GLY A 198 9.90 20.47 -6.96
CA GLY A 198 9.68 21.90 -7.20
C GLY A 198 8.29 22.24 -7.76
N ARG A 199 7.47 21.25 -8.09
CA ARG A 199 6.13 21.39 -8.67
C ARG A 199 5.10 21.72 -7.59
N LYS A 200 3.97 22.28 -8.00
CA LYS A 200 2.82 22.54 -7.12
C LYS A 200 1.62 21.77 -7.63
N VAL A 201 0.93 21.08 -6.73
CA VAL A 201 -0.39 20.51 -7.05
C VAL A 201 -1.38 21.65 -7.17
N PRO A 202 -2.11 21.78 -8.31
CA PRO A 202 -3.11 22.82 -8.50
C PRO A 202 -4.23 22.76 -7.44
N SER A 203 -4.92 23.88 -7.24
CA SER A 203 -6.12 23.86 -6.38
C SER A 203 -7.16 22.89 -6.93
N GLY A 204 -7.71 22.03 -6.08
CA GLY A 204 -8.62 20.95 -6.49
C GLY A 204 -7.96 19.77 -7.20
N GLY A 205 -6.64 19.82 -7.47
CA GLY A 205 -5.91 18.72 -8.06
C GLY A 205 -5.52 17.65 -7.03
N LEU A 206 -5.26 16.44 -7.55
CA LEU A 206 -4.69 15.32 -6.79
C LEU A 206 -3.17 15.30 -6.97
N PRO A 207 -2.44 14.76 -5.95
CA PRO A 207 -1.00 14.53 -6.02
C PRO A 207 -0.63 13.51 -7.08
#